data_191cce4ff2f49e0446a95e3323e5bb27
#
_entry.id   191cce4ff2f49e0446a95e3323e5bb27
#
_cell.length_a   1.000
_cell.length_b   1.000
_cell.length_c   1.000
_cell.angle_alpha   90.00
_cell.angle_beta   90.00
_cell.angle_gamma   90.00
#
_symmetry.space_group_name_H-M   'P 1'
#
loop_
_entity.id
_entity.type
_entity.pdbx_description
1 polymer ?
#
loop_
_entity_poly.entity_id
_entity_poly.type
_entity_poly.pdbx_seq_one_letter_code
_entity_poly.pdbx_strand_id
1 'polypeptide(L)'
;MSADVVIRGGTVFDGSGTPGRVADVAITGNVVKAIGQNLDGTLELDASGCAVAPGFIDIHTHFDAQVFWDRELKPSSYHGVTTVVAGNCGFSIAPCRPEHHDVIVRTLENVEGMDADSLTAGIAWDFETFPEYLNEVRRRGTTLNFTAYIGHTAVRLFVMGDAAYERAATPEEIDRMCELVGEGIAAGAAGFSTSFSFAHRGADGKPVPSRFAEMDEVEALFMAAGKAGKGVVLATPGWQCEYPDIFTWQQRVGRPFTCPLFQLSSGKHLVGRTSGPRSRHAPSPCSSLSPTRTTSTWGRSSPSS
;
A
#
# COMPACT_ATOMS: atom_id res chain seq x y z
N MET A 1 -3.54 4.28 39.17
CA MET A 1 -4.75 4.43 38.33
C MET A 1 -4.89 3.11 37.57
N SER A 2 -6.05 2.48 37.66
CA SER A 2 -6.40 1.26 36.95
C SER A 2 -6.39 1.55 35.40
N ALA A 3 -5.92 0.60 34.61
CA ALA A 3 -6.03 0.68 33.17
C ALA A 3 -7.48 0.43 32.71
N ASP A 4 -7.83 0.85 31.50
CA ASP A 4 -9.15 0.58 30.93
C ASP A 4 -9.28 -0.91 30.56
N VAL A 5 -8.21 -1.47 30.00
CA VAL A 5 -8.12 -2.87 29.58
C VAL A 5 -6.80 -3.48 30.03
N VAL A 6 -6.84 -4.72 30.52
CA VAL A 6 -5.65 -5.56 30.72
C VAL A 6 -5.80 -6.85 29.94
N ILE A 7 -4.83 -7.15 29.10
CA ILE A 7 -4.68 -8.44 28.41
C ILE A 7 -3.77 -9.29 29.28
N ARG A 8 -4.28 -10.44 29.81
CA ARG A 8 -3.60 -11.25 30.83
C ARG A 8 -2.93 -12.48 30.27
N GLY A 9 -1.75 -12.75 30.77
CA GLY A 9 -1.10 -14.08 30.75
C GLY A 9 -0.69 -14.56 29.38
N GLY A 10 -0.73 -13.70 28.36
CA GLY A 10 -0.29 -14.04 27.01
C GLY A 10 1.24 -13.97 26.85
N THR A 11 1.77 -14.67 25.84
CA THR A 11 3.16 -14.50 25.43
C THR A 11 3.32 -13.22 24.61
N VAL A 12 3.88 -12.18 25.22
CA VAL A 12 4.00 -10.85 24.61
C VAL A 12 5.22 -10.77 23.71
N PHE A 13 5.00 -10.34 22.45
CA PHE A 13 6.00 -9.99 21.46
C PHE A 13 5.89 -8.48 21.19
N ASP A 14 6.82 -7.70 21.70
CA ASP A 14 6.73 -6.23 21.71
C ASP A 14 7.37 -5.56 20.47
N GLY A 15 7.87 -6.35 19.52
CA GLY A 15 8.50 -5.85 18.29
C GLY A 15 9.98 -5.45 18.47
N SER A 16 10.55 -5.56 19.64
CA SER A 16 11.98 -5.24 19.91
C SER A 16 12.97 -6.26 19.36
N GLY A 17 12.49 -7.41 18.87
CA GLY A 17 13.33 -8.54 18.44
C GLY A 17 13.77 -9.43 19.61
N THR A 18 13.38 -9.14 20.84
CA THR A 18 13.62 -10.03 21.98
C THR A 18 12.65 -11.20 22.00
N PRO A 19 13.03 -12.37 22.59
CA PRO A 19 12.11 -13.49 22.75
C PRO A 19 10.83 -13.08 23.48
N GLY A 20 9.70 -13.66 23.05
CA GLY A 20 8.42 -13.46 23.72
C GLY A 20 8.47 -13.91 25.19
N ARG A 21 7.75 -13.19 26.06
CA ARG A 21 7.65 -13.49 27.50
C ARG A 21 6.19 -13.47 27.95
N VAL A 22 5.83 -14.33 28.87
CA VAL A 22 4.49 -14.30 29.50
C VAL A 22 4.37 -13.05 30.37
N ALA A 23 3.40 -12.20 30.04
CA ALA A 23 3.15 -10.95 30.74
C ALA A 23 1.72 -10.46 30.51
N ASP A 24 1.29 -9.49 31.35
CA ASP A 24 0.07 -8.71 31.14
C ASP A 24 0.40 -7.44 30.33
N VAL A 25 -0.57 -6.96 29.56
CA VAL A 25 -0.49 -5.69 28.83
C VAL A 25 -1.62 -4.77 29.28
N ALA A 26 -1.29 -3.63 29.89
CA ALA A 26 -2.25 -2.65 30.36
C ALA A 26 -2.41 -1.50 29.33
N ILE A 27 -3.66 -1.19 28.99
CA ILE A 27 -4.03 -0.19 27.98
C ILE A 27 -4.94 0.85 28.64
N THR A 28 -4.66 2.14 28.37
CA THR A 28 -5.52 3.26 28.78
C THR A 28 -5.77 4.14 27.55
N GLY A 29 -7.04 4.33 27.20
CA GLY A 29 -7.41 4.92 25.91
C GLY A 29 -6.85 4.11 24.75
N ASN A 30 -5.99 4.71 23.97
CA ASN A 30 -5.32 4.08 22.82
C ASN A 30 -3.80 3.86 23.02
N VAL A 31 -3.35 3.83 24.28
CA VAL A 31 -1.92 3.73 24.61
C VAL A 31 -1.64 2.53 25.51
N VAL A 32 -0.66 1.71 25.15
CA VAL A 32 -0.07 0.71 26.04
C VAL A 32 0.68 1.44 27.15
N LYS A 33 0.22 1.33 28.39
CA LYS A 33 0.78 2.01 29.58
C LYS A 33 1.85 1.19 30.28
N ALA A 34 1.66 -0.13 30.29
CA ALA A 34 2.61 -1.02 30.95
C ALA A 34 2.58 -2.42 30.33
N ILE A 35 3.71 -3.11 30.41
CA ILE A 35 3.84 -4.55 30.14
C ILE A 35 4.54 -5.13 31.35
N GLY A 36 3.90 -6.04 32.10
CA GLY A 36 4.42 -6.57 33.35
C GLY A 36 3.62 -7.74 33.91
N GLN A 37 3.62 -7.89 35.22
CA GLN A 37 2.87 -8.93 35.92
C GLN A 37 1.86 -8.28 36.86
N ASN A 38 0.71 -8.93 37.04
CA ASN A 38 -0.33 -8.51 38.00
C ASN A 38 -0.78 -7.06 37.80
N LEU A 39 -0.99 -6.65 36.57
CA LEU A 39 -1.49 -5.30 36.21
C LEU A 39 -3.00 -5.22 36.48
N ASP A 40 -3.48 -4.06 36.96
CA ASP A 40 -4.90 -3.83 37.24
C ASP A 40 -5.60 -3.09 36.08
N GLY A 41 -6.79 -3.55 35.72
CA GLY A 41 -7.63 -2.94 34.70
C GLY A 41 -9.12 -3.15 34.94
N THR A 42 -9.94 -2.29 34.32
CA THR A 42 -11.40 -2.37 34.45
C THR A 42 -11.97 -3.54 33.66
N LEU A 43 -11.45 -3.77 32.45
CA LEU A 43 -11.75 -4.91 31.59
C LEU A 43 -10.54 -5.83 31.53
N GLU A 44 -10.75 -7.12 31.75
CA GLU A 44 -9.71 -8.13 31.65
C GLU A 44 -10.00 -9.06 30.48
N LEU A 45 -9.00 -9.28 29.64
CA LEU A 45 -9.02 -10.22 28.53
C LEU A 45 -8.01 -11.33 28.79
N ASP A 46 -8.48 -12.57 28.96
CA ASP A 46 -7.59 -13.71 29.12
C ASP A 46 -6.93 -14.07 27.79
N ALA A 47 -5.61 -14.01 27.75
CA ALA A 47 -4.78 -14.39 26.63
C ALA A 47 -3.86 -15.58 26.95
N SER A 48 -4.20 -16.37 27.96
CA SER A 48 -3.43 -17.55 28.37
C SER A 48 -3.27 -18.52 27.18
N GLY A 49 -2.03 -18.87 26.86
CA GLY A 49 -1.70 -19.70 25.70
C GLY A 49 -1.73 -18.99 24.35
N CYS A 50 -2.06 -17.70 24.30
CA CYS A 50 -2.05 -16.89 23.09
C CYS A 50 -0.75 -16.08 22.95
N ALA A 51 -0.43 -15.71 21.71
CA ALA A 51 0.54 -14.65 21.41
C ALA A 51 -0.16 -13.29 21.51
N VAL A 52 0.46 -12.34 22.20
CA VAL A 52 0.03 -10.93 22.25
C VAL A 52 1.09 -10.09 21.55
N ALA A 53 0.72 -9.50 20.44
CA ALA A 53 1.61 -8.70 19.58
C ALA A 53 0.91 -7.44 19.09
N PRO A 54 1.65 -6.42 18.61
CA PRO A 54 1.07 -5.35 17.82
C PRO A 54 0.28 -5.91 16.64
N GLY A 55 -0.82 -5.26 16.28
CA GLY A 55 -1.59 -5.64 15.10
C GLY A 55 -0.77 -5.48 13.82
N PHE A 56 -1.09 -6.27 12.82
CA PHE A 56 -0.43 -6.18 11.51
C PHE A 56 -0.76 -4.88 10.80
N ILE A 57 0.21 -4.36 10.06
CA ILE A 57 0.04 -3.23 9.14
C ILE A 57 0.08 -3.79 7.73
N ASP A 58 -1.06 -3.73 7.02
CA ASP A 58 -1.12 -4.08 5.61
C ASP A 58 -0.75 -2.83 4.79
N ILE A 59 0.47 -2.82 4.30
CA ILE A 59 1.05 -1.67 3.58
C ILE A 59 0.67 -1.61 2.10
N HIS A 60 -0.05 -2.62 1.60
CA HIS A 60 -0.40 -2.67 0.17
C HIS A 60 -1.82 -3.19 -0.02
N THR A 61 -2.77 -2.27 -0.06
CA THR A 61 -4.19 -2.55 -0.32
C THR A 61 -4.75 -1.60 -1.36
N HIS A 62 -5.89 -1.99 -1.95
CA HIS A 62 -6.70 -1.15 -2.84
C HIS A 62 -8.09 -0.90 -2.24
N PHE A 63 -8.12 -0.62 -0.93
CA PHE A 63 -9.35 -0.32 -0.18
C PHE A 63 -9.86 1.11 -0.38
N ASP A 64 -9.30 1.85 -1.33
CA ASP A 64 -9.63 3.24 -1.62
C ASP A 64 -11.13 3.47 -1.78
N ALA A 65 -11.79 2.59 -2.50
CA ALA A 65 -13.23 2.61 -2.74
C ALA A 65 -14.00 1.81 -1.68
N GLN A 66 -13.52 0.61 -1.32
CA GLN A 66 -14.20 -0.31 -0.41
C GLN A 66 -14.51 0.32 0.94
N VAL A 67 -13.67 1.23 1.43
CA VAL A 67 -13.86 1.96 2.68
C VAL A 67 -15.20 2.69 2.77
N PHE A 68 -15.86 2.98 1.63
CA PHE A 68 -17.15 3.68 1.59
C PHE A 68 -18.35 2.79 1.88
N TRP A 69 -18.25 1.47 1.71
CA TRP A 69 -19.33 0.51 2.00
C TRP A 69 -18.95 -0.57 3.01
N ASP A 70 -17.68 -0.88 3.19
CA ASP A 70 -17.19 -1.83 4.19
C ASP A 70 -16.26 -1.14 5.20
N ARG A 71 -16.85 -0.64 6.29
CA ARG A 71 -16.11 0.04 7.35
C ARG A 71 -15.19 -0.88 8.14
N GLU A 72 -15.42 -2.19 8.08
CA GLU A 72 -14.59 -3.19 8.75
C GLU A 72 -13.38 -3.60 7.92
N LEU A 73 -13.35 -3.23 6.62
CA LEU A 73 -12.29 -3.55 5.67
C LEU A 73 -11.94 -5.05 5.68
N LYS A 74 -12.98 -5.86 5.47
CA LYS A 74 -12.86 -7.32 5.36
C LYS A 74 -12.15 -7.71 4.05
N PRO A 75 -11.39 -8.79 4.01
CA PRO A 75 -11.13 -9.72 5.12
C PRO A 75 -9.96 -9.31 6.04
N SER A 76 -9.22 -8.22 5.75
CA SER A 76 -8.01 -7.85 6.47
C SER A 76 -8.22 -7.75 7.99
N SER A 77 -9.35 -7.17 8.45
CA SER A 77 -9.69 -7.08 9.88
C SER A 77 -9.78 -8.43 10.58
N TYR A 78 -10.19 -9.48 9.87
CA TYR A 78 -10.32 -10.85 10.42
C TYR A 78 -8.98 -11.58 10.56
N HIS A 79 -7.92 -11.04 9.98
CA HIS A 79 -6.59 -11.62 10.01
C HIS A 79 -5.63 -10.88 10.94
N GLY A 80 -6.15 -10.07 11.87
CA GLY A 80 -5.33 -9.33 12.84
C GLY A 80 -4.66 -8.07 12.27
N VAL A 81 -5.08 -7.63 11.09
CA VAL A 81 -4.67 -6.32 10.57
C VAL A 81 -5.37 -5.24 11.37
N THR A 82 -4.62 -4.23 11.79
CA THR A 82 -5.14 -3.06 12.55
C THR A 82 -4.91 -1.74 11.82
N THR A 83 -4.10 -1.77 10.77
CA THR A 83 -3.80 -0.60 9.95
C THR A 83 -3.69 -1.01 8.48
N VAL A 84 -4.33 -0.26 7.59
CA VAL A 84 -4.24 -0.47 6.15
C VAL A 84 -3.74 0.79 5.45
N VAL A 85 -2.99 0.56 4.36
CA VAL A 85 -2.52 1.63 3.47
C VAL A 85 -3.09 1.38 2.09
N ALA A 86 -3.97 2.27 1.62
CA ALA A 86 -4.57 2.25 0.29
C ALA A 86 -3.83 3.18 -0.69
N GLY A 87 -4.34 3.37 -1.90
CA GLY A 87 -3.75 4.25 -2.91
C GLY A 87 -2.46 3.72 -3.52
N ASN A 88 -2.26 2.42 -3.49
CA ASN A 88 -1.05 1.78 -3.98
C ASN A 88 -0.95 1.85 -5.52
N CYS A 89 0.24 1.57 -6.05
CA CYS A 89 0.51 1.45 -7.49
C CYS A 89 0.14 2.69 -8.32
N GLY A 90 -0.04 3.85 -7.69
CA GLY A 90 -0.49 5.07 -8.37
C GLY A 90 -2.00 5.16 -8.59
N PHE A 91 -2.79 4.25 -7.99
CA PHE A 91 -4.25 4.14 -8.16
C PHE A 91 -5.02 4.59 -6.93
N SER A 92 -4.99 5.87 -6.61
CA SER A 92 -5.98 6.43 -5.67
C SER A 92 -7.25 6.84 -6.42
N ILE A 93 -8.40 6.90 -5.72
CA ILE A 93 -9.65 7.40 -6.31
C ILE A 93 -9.78 8.93 -6.18
N ALA A 94 -8.84 9.57 -5.49
CA ALA A 94 -8.74 11.01 -5.37
C ALA A 94 -7.27 11.47 -5.58
N PRO A 95 -7.07 12.70 -6.12
CA PRO A 95 -8.11 13.65 -6.57
C PRO A 95 -8.82 13.17 -7.82
N CYS A 96 -10.10 13.49 -7.99
CA CYS A 96 -10.90 13.10 -9.13
C CYS A 96 -11.98 14.13 -9.45
N ARG A 97 -12.10 14.54 -10.71
CA ARG A 97 -13.19 15.39 -11.19
C ARG A 97 -14.41 14.55 -11.54
N PRO A 98 -15.64 15.10 -11.47
CA PRO A 98 -16.86 14.34 -11.77
C PRO A 98 -16.83 13.66 -13.14
N GLU A 99 -16.31 14.33 -14.16
CA GLU A 99 -16.21 13.79 -15.55
C GLU A 99 -15.29 12.58 -15.67
N HIS A 100 -14.43 12.31 -14.67
CA HIS A 100 -13.47 11.22 -14.68
C HIS A 100 -13.82 10.04 -13.74
N HIS A 101 -14.97 10.07 -13.06
CA HIS A 101 -15.39 8.99 -12.16
C HIS A 101 -15.40 7.64 -12.86
N ASP A 102 -16.00 7.55 -14.06
CA ASP A 102 -16.06 6.30 -14.82
C ASP A 102 -14.66 5.80 -15.21
N VAL A 103 -13.76 6.69 -15.59
CA VAL A 103 -12.38 6.33 -15.95
C VAL A 103 -11.62 5.73 -14.77
N ILE A 104 -11.78 6.29 -13.56
CA ILE A 104 -11.17 5.75 -12.34
C ILE A 104 -11.77 4.37 -12.02
N VAL A 105 -13.09 4.23 -12.05
CA VAL A 105 -13.80 2.97 -11.81
C VAL A 105 -13.31 1.88 -12.78
N ARG A 106 -13.30 2.17 -14.08
CA ARG A 106 -12.84 1.23 -15.12
C ARG A 106 -11.36 0.87 -14.98
N THR A 107 -10.55 1.80 -14.51
CA THR A 107 -9.13 1.52 -14.24
C THR A 107 -8.98 0.51 -13.11
N LEU A 108 -9.69 0.70 -11.99
CA LEU A 108 -9.68 -0.24 -10.87
C LEU A 108 -10.28 -1.60 -11.24
N GLU A 109 -11.33 -1.63 -12.05
CA GLU A 109 -11.88 -2.88 -12.58
C GLU A 109 -10.83 -3.68 -13.35
N ASN A 110 -10.12 -3.02 -14.26
CA ASN A 110 -9.17 -3.71 -15.13
C ASN A 110 -7.86 -4.09 -14.43
N VAL A 111 -7.37 -3.23 -13.53
CA VAL A 111 -6.06 -3.44 -12.88
C VAL A 111 -6.18 -4.34 -11.65
N GLU A 112 -7.23 -4.14 -10.85
CA GLU A 112 -7.39 -4.78 -9.54
C GLU A 112 -8.50 -5.85 -9.54
N GLY A 113 -9.19 -6.04 -10.65
CA GLY A 113 -10.26 -7.03 -10.77
C GLY A 113 -11.50 -6.70 -9.93
N MET A 114 -11.72 -5.43 -9.60
CA MET A 114 -12.89 -4.96 -8.86
C MET A 114 -14.09 -4.86 -9.80
N ASP A 115 -15.27 -5.22 -9.30
CA ASP A 115 -16.51 -5.10 -10.08
C ASP A 115 -16.92 -3.64 -10.23
N ALA A 116 -17.06 -3.15 -11.48
CA ALA A 116 -17.34 -1.74 -11.79
C ALA A 116 -18.71 -1.28 -11.29
N ASP A 117 -19.71 -2.16 -11.31
CA ASP A 117 -21.06 -1.81 -10.83
C ASP A 117 -21.04 -1.63 -9.32
N SER A 118 -20.31 -2.48 -8.61
CA SER A 118 -20.08 -2.37 -7.16
C SER A 118 -19.34 -1.09 -6.80
N LEU A 119 -18.30 -0.73 -7.56
CA LEU A 119 -17.55 0.53 -7.37
C LEU A 119 -18.46 1.74 -7.59
N THR A 120 -19.22 1.75 -8.69
CA THR A 120 -20.13 2.85 -9.04
C THR A 120 -21.22 3.04 -8.00
N ALA A 121 -21.80 1.94 -7.50
CA ALA A 121 -22.83 1.98 -6.47
C ALA A 121 -22.27 2.33 -5.07
N GLY A 122 -21.04 1.93 -4.79
CA GLY A 122 -20.43 2.04 -3.46
C GLY A 122 -19.80 3.40 -3.17
N ILE A 123 -19.32 4.13 -4.19
CA ILE A 123 -18.65 5.42 -4.01
C ILE A 123 -19.64 6.55 -4.20
N ALA A 124 -19.88 7.33 -3.13
CA ALA A 124 -20.83 8.47 -3.19
C ALA A 124 -20.22 9.71 -3.88
N TRP A 125 -18.89 9.75 -4.08
CA TRP A 125 -18.16 10.86 -4.70
C TRP A 125 -18.42 12.24 -4.05
N ASP A 126 -18.54 12.27 -2.71
CA ASP A 126 -18.71 13.51 -1.92
C ASP A 126 -17.38 14.27 -1.75
N PHE A 127 -16.47 14.13 -2.71
CA PHE A 127 -15.11 14.73 -2.72
C PHE A 127 -14.60 14.87 -4.17
N GLU A 128 -13.74 15.85 -4.38
CA GLU A 128 -12.94 16.00 -5.59
C GLU A 128 -11.43 15.96 -5.28
N THR A 129 -11.03 16.60 -4.19
CA THR A 129 -9.64 16.67 -3.76
C THR A 129 -9.25 15.53 -2.84
N PHE A 130 -7.96 15.26 -2.75
CA PHE A 130 -7.45 14.23 -1.83
C PHE A 130 -7.68 14.56 -0.34
N PRO A 131 -7.52 15.82 0.14
CA PRO A 131 -7.94 16.20 1.48
C PRO A 131 -9.41 15.95 1.80
N GLU A 132 -10.31 16.24 0.86
CA GLU A 132 -11.76 15.97 1.00
C GLU A 132 -12.04 14.47 1.10
N TYR A 133 -11.40 13.65 0.27
CA TYR A 133 -11.48 12.19 0.34
C TYR A 133 -11.08 11.68 1.74
N LEU A 134 -9.94 12.11 2.28
CA LEU A 134 -9.53 11.69 3.62
C LEU A 134 -10.50 12.18 4.71
N ASN A 135 -11.09 13.36 4.56
CA ASN A 135 -12.08 13.88 5.49
C ASN A 135 -13.37 13.05 5.44
N GLU A 136 -13.79 12.64 4.23
CA GLU A 136 -14.98 11.80 4.07
C GLU A 136 -14.75 10.39 4.69
N VAL A 137 -13.58 9.79 4.51
CA VAL A 137 -13.22 8.54 5.20
C VAL A 137 -13.26 8.71 6.72
N ARG A 138 -12.70 9.82 7.25
CA ARG A 138 -12.77 10.13 8.71
C ARG A 138 -14.20 10.30 9.20
N ARG A 139 -15.04 10.99 8.46
CA ARG A 139 -16.45 11.22 8.80
C ARG A 139 -17.22 9.92 8.89
N ARG A 140 -16.99 8.99 7.97
CA ARG A 140 -17.63 7.67 7.96
C ARG A 140 -17.08 6.77 9.06
N GLY A 141 -15.81 6.90 9.37
CA GLY A 141 -15.09 6.08 10.35
C GLY A 141 -14.84 4.65 9.84
N THR A 142 -13.76 4.06 10.32
CA THR A 142 -13.33 2.70 9.99
C THR A 142 -12.95 1.96 11.28
N THR A 143 -13.09 0.64 11.28
CA THR A 143 -12.64 -0.21 12.39
C THR A 143 -11.12 -0.29 12.47
N LEU A 144 -10.44 -0.27 11.30
CA LEU A 144 -8.99 -0.24 11.20
C LEU A 144 -8.49 1.19 11.06
N ASN A 145 -7.25 1.45 11.47
CA ASN A 145 -6.58 2.67 11.08
C ASN A 145 -6.42 2.68 9.56
N PHE A 146 -6.74 3.80 8.93
CA PHE A 146 -6.72 3.95 7.49
C PHE A 146 -5.84 5.13 7.09
N THR A 147 -5.00 4.92 6.10
CA THR A 147 -4.33 5.98 5.33
C THR A 147 -4.22 5.56 3.88
N ALA A 148 -3.95 6.50 2.98
CA ALA A 148 -3.78 6.21 1.56
C ALA A 148 -2.63 7.04 0.98
N TYR A 149 -1.97 6.49 -0.05
CA TYR A 149 -1.09 7.28 -0.91
C TYR A 149 -1.92 8.17 -1.83
N ILE A 150 -1.41 9.35 -2.15
CA ILE A 150 -1.91 10.11 -3.29
C ILE A 150 -1.30 9.51 -4.57
N GLY A 151 -2.16 9.06 -5.49
CA GLY A 151 -1.75 8.28 -6.66
C GLY A 151 -1.43 9.13 -7.88
N HIS A 152 -0.34 8.83 -8.55
CA HIS A 152 0.15 9.55 -9.74
C HIS A 152 -0.88 9.57 -10.89
N THR A 153 -1.53 8.43 -11.15
CA THR A 153 -2.58 8.32 -12.18
C THR A 153 -3.72 9.29 -11.92
N ALA A 154 -4.19 9.36 -10.68
CA ALA A 154 -5.28 10.26 -10.29
C ALA A 154 -4.85 11.73 -10.39
N VAL A 155 -3.64 12.06 -9.92
CA VAL A 155 -3.09 13.43 -9.98
C VAL A 155 -2.94 13.90 -11.42
N ARG A 156 -2.37 13.06 -12.32
CA ARG A 156 -2.24 13.39 -13.75
C ARG A 156 -3.60 13.61 -14.39
N LEU A 157 -4.55 12.70 -14.16
CA LEU A 157 -5.90 12.80 -14.73
C LEU A 157 -6.62 14.05 -14.23
N PHE A 158 -6.46 14.39 -12.95
CA PHE A 158 -7.07 15.58 -12.36
C PHE A 158 -6.54 16.90 -12.97
N VAL A 159 -5.25 16.96 -13.28
CA VAL A 159 -4.61 18.18 -13.83
C VAL A 159 -4.79 18.28 -15.34
N MET A 160 -4.58 17.18 -16.05
CA MET A 160 -4.47 17.16 -17.53
C MET A 160 -5.73 16.67 -18.23
N GLY A 161 -6.69 16.07 -17.51
CA GLY A 161 -7.85 15.42 -18.13
C GLY A 161 -7.43 14.32 -19.11
N ASP A 162 -8.11 14.21 -20.24
CA ASP A 162 -7.84 13.20 -21.28
C ASP A 162 -6.42 13.27 -21.84
N ALA A 163 -5.79 14.46 -21.85
CA ALA A 163 -4.42 14.62 -22.28
C ALA A 163 -3.40 13.82 -21.43
N ALA A 164 -3.80 13.37 -20.23
CA ALA A 164 -3.01 12.46 -19.39
C ALA A 164 -2.69 11.12 -20.07
N TYR A 165 -3.48 10.71 -21.07
CA TYR A 165 -3.28 9.50 -21.87
C TYR A 165 -2.62 9.75 -23.23
N GLU A 166 -2.26 10.99 -23.55
CA GLU A 166 -1.87 11.36 -24.90
C GLU A 166 -0.45 11.93 -25.00
N ARG A 167 -0.02 12.66 -24.00
CA ARG A 167 1.24 13.41 -24.04
C ARG A 167 1.93 13.53 -22.68
N ALA A 168 3.17 13.98 -22.70
CA ALA A 168 3.89 14.45 -21.52
C ALA A 168 3.22 15.70 -20.93
N ALA A 169 3.39 15.94 -19.63
CA ALA A 169 2.91 17.14 -18.96
C ALA A 169 3.77 18.37 -19.33
N THR A 170 3.16 19.55 -19.33
CA THR A 170 3.90 20.80 -19.39
C THR A 170 4.53 21.14 -18.02
N PRO A 171 5.51 22.07 -17.95
CA PRO A 171 6.07 22.51 -16.68
C PRO A 171 5.01 23.01 -15.69
N GLU A 172 4.02 23.76 -16.15
CA GLU A 172 2.94 24.29 -15.33
C GLU A 172 2.02 23.19 -14.79
N GLU A 173 1.78 22.15 -15.60
CA GLU A 173 1.03 20.95 -15.18
C GLU A 173 1.82 20.16 -14.13
N ILE A 174 3.13 20.02 -14.31
CA ILE A 174 4.03 19.38 -13.33
C ILE A 174 4.01 20.14 -12.00
N ASP A 175 4.14 21.48 -12.04
CA ASP A 175 4.08 22.33 -10.84
C ASP A 175 2.75 22.14 -10.10
N ARG A 176 1.62 22.12 -10.84
CA ARG A 176 0.30 21.89 -10.23
C ARG A 176 0.18 20.50 -9.62
N MET A 177 0.71 19.47 -10.27
CA MET A 177 0.75 18.11 -9.71
C MET A 177 1.61 18.06 -8.42
N CYS A 178 2.74 18.75 -8.39
CA CYS A 178 3.60 18.83 -7.19
C CYS A 178 2.86 19.51 -6.01
N GLU A 179 2.08 20.57 -6.26
CA GLU A 179 1.25 21.20 -5.25
C GLU A 179 0.23 20.22 -4.66
N LEU A 180 -0.50 19.48 -5.52
CA LEU A 180 -1.49 18.48 -5.09
C LEU A 180 -0.87 17.36 -4.25
N VAL A 181 0.34 16.91 -4.61
CA VAL A 181 1.07 15.92 -3.81
C VAL A 181 1.41 16.50 -2.44
N GLY A 182 1.89 17.74 -2.38
CA GLY A 182 2.18 18.44 -1.12
C GLY A 182 0.93 18.61 -0.25
N GLU A 183 -0.17 19.07 -0.84
CA GLU A 183 -1.47 19.23 -0.17
C GLU A 183 -1.98 17.90 0.40
N GLY A 184 -1.92 16.82 -0.40
CA GLY A 184 -2.34 15.49 0.01
C GLY A 184 -1.53 14.95 1.19
N ILE A 185 -0.20 15.10 1.14
CA ILE A 185 0.69 14.68 2.24
C ILE A 185 0.45 15.53 3.49
N ALA A 186 0.23 16.84 3.34
CA ALA A 186 -0.09 17.73 4.45
C ALA A 186 -1.40 17.32 5.14
N ALA A 187 -2.42 16.92 4.37
CA ALA A 187 -3.72 16.44 4.86
C ALA A 187 -3.66 15.07 5.56
N GLY A 188 -2.58 14.32 5.41
CA GLY A 188 -2.37 13.02 6.08
C GLY A 188 -2.28 11.82 5.16
N ALA A 189 -1.96 12.01 3.86
CA ALA A 189 -1.60 10.91 3.00
C ALA A 189 -0.40 10.13 3.55
N ALA A 190 -0.38 8.82 3.29
CA ALA A 190 0.77 7.96 3.59
C ALA A 190 2.04 8.38 2.83
N GLY A 191 1.86 9.12 1.75
CA GLY A 191 2.89 9.60 0.85
C GLY A 191 2.38 9.65 -0.59
N PHE A 192 3.26 9.41 -1.54
CA PHE A 192 2.98 9.42 -2.98
C PHE A 192 3.21 8.04 -3.59
N SER A 193 2.36 7.62 -4.54
CA SER A 193 2.53 6.36 -5.25
C SER A 193 2.53 6.53 -6.77
N THR A 194 3.35 5.74 -7.47
CA THR A 194 3.41 5.68 -8.92
C THR A 194 3.63 4.28 -9.46
N SER A 195 3.40 4.08 -10.75
CA SER A 195 3.64 2.80 -11.42
C SER A 195 4.31 2.97 -12.78
N PHE A 196 5.29 2.13 -13.03
CA PHE A 196 5.96 1.91 -14.30
C PHE A 196 5.63 0.53 -14.90
N SER A 197 4.75 -0.24 -14.24
CA SER A 197 4.43 -1.63 -14.62
C SER A 197 3.71 -1.74 -15.96
N PHE A 198 4.16 -2.65 -16.80
CA PHE A 198 3.48 -2.97 -18.07
C PHE A 198 2.10 -3.58 -17.92
N ALA A 199 1.87 -4.26 -16.78
CA ALA A 199 0.59 -4.90 -16.48
C ALA A 199 -0.51 -3.87 -16.20
N HIS A 200 -0.14 -2.65 -15.79
CA HIS A 200 -1.09 -1.61 -15.46
C HIS A 200 -1.60 -0.92 -16.72
N ARG A 201 -2.83 -1.25 -17.08
CA ARG A 201 -3.55 -0.73 -18.24
C ARG A 201 -4.96 -0.33 -17.85
N GLY A 202 -5.49 0.72 -18.46
CA GLY A 202 -6.90 1.08 -18.36
C GLY A 202 -7.82 0.06 -19.07
N ALA A 203 -9.13 0.24 -18.92
CA ALA A 203 -10.15 -0.65 -19.50
C ALA A 203 -10.08 -0.71 -21.05
N ASP A 204 -9.61 0.35 -21.69
CA ASP A 204 -9.39 0.45 -23.13
C ASP A 204 -8.08 -0.24 -23.60
N GLY A 205 -7.34 -0.86 -22.68
CA GLY A 205 -6.06 -1.51 -22.92
C GLY A 205 -4.87 -0.54 -23.07
N LYS A 206 -5.10 0.77 -23.01
CA LYS A 206 -4.01 1.75 -23.00
C LYS A 206 -3.23 1.70 -21.68
N PRO A 207 -1.95 2.07 -21.68
CA PRO A 207 -1.23 2.25 -20.42
C PRO A 207 -1.94 3.27 -19.52
N VAL A 208 -1.87 3.08 -18.20
CA VAL A 208 -2.41 4.06 -17.25
C VAL A 208 -1.66 5.40 -17.32
N PRO A 209 -2.28 6.53 -16.95
CA PRO A 209 -1.70 7.88 -17.07
C PRO A 209 -0.27 8.03 -16.56
N SER A 210 0.07 7.43 -15.41
CA SER A 210 1.43 7.51 -14.85
C SER A 210 2.53 6.97 -15.78
N ARG A 211 2.18 6.13 -16.77
CA ARG A 211 3.12 5.56 -17.74
C ARG A 211 3.41 6.46 -18.94
N PHE A 212 2.67 7.56 -19.09
CA PHE A 212 2.94 8.61 -20.07
C PHE A 212 3.81 9.75 -19.49
N ALA A 213 4.14 9.66 -18.19
CA ALA A 213 5.02 10.60 -17.53
C ALA A 213 6.46 10.46 -18.04
N GLU A 214 7.08 11.57 -18.39
CA GLU A 214 8.52 11.63 -18.59
C GLU A 214 9.26 11.69 -17.26
N MET A 215 10.56 11.42 -17.26
CA MET A 215 11.31 11.28 -16.00
C MET A 215 11.49 12.60 -15.23
N ASP A 216 11.40 13.75 -15.90
CA ASP A 216 11.41 15.07 -15.24
C ASP A 216 10.14 15.29 -14.39
N GLU A 217 8.98 14.88 -14.87
CA GLU A 217 7.74 14.87 -14.10
C GLU A 217 7.86 13.94 -12.88
N VAL A 218 8.33 12.72 -13.08
CA VAL A 218 8.50 11.74 -12.00
C VAL A 218 9.47 12.26 -10.93
N GLU A 219 10.59 12.83 -11.36
CA GLU A 219 11.57 13.43 -10.46
C GLU A 219 10.95 14.58 -9.66
N ALA A 220 10.24 15.49 -10.30
CA ALA A 220 9.57 16.61 -9.63
C ALA A 220 8.59 16.14 -8.57
N LEU A 221 7.76 15.13 -8.87
CA LEU A 221 6.79 14.55 -7.93
C LEU A 221 7.47 13.83 -6.76
N PHE A 222 8.56 13.08 -7.01
CA PHE A 222 9.35 12.47 -5.95
C PHE A 222 9.97 13.54 -5.03
N MET A 223 10.51 14.61 -5.61
CA MET A 223 11.07 15.71 -4.83
C MET A 223 10.00 16.48 -4.06
N ALA A 224 8.79 16.66 -4.61
CA ALA A 224 7.65 17.25 -3.90
C ALA A 224 7.26 16.40 -2.67
N ALA A 225 7.20 15.07 -2.83
CA ALA A 225 6.97 14.15 -1.71
C ALA A 225 8.10 14.23 -0.67
N GLY A 226 9.35 14.36 -1.11
CA GLY A 226 10.51 14.56 -0.24
C GLY A 226 10.42 15.84 0.58
N LYS A 227 10.10 16.95 -0.08
CA LYS A 227 9.97 18.29 0.52
C LYS A 227 8.89 18.34 1.62
N ALA A 228 7.86 17.51 1.53
CA ALA A 228 6.83 17.39 2.56
C ALA A 228 7.37 16.85 3.90
N GLY A 229 8.57 16.27 3.94
CA GLY A 229 9.28 15.87 5.16
C GLY A 229 8.70 14.66 5.90
N LYS A 230 7.61 14.08 5.42
CA LYS A 230 6.92 12.90 5.98
C LYS A 230 6.37 12.00 4.88
N GLY A 231 5.92 10.80 5.25
CA GLY A 231 5.37 9.82 4.31
C GLY A 231 6.44 8.95 3.63
N VAL A 232 5.97 8.09 2.76
CA VAL A 232 6.74 7.09 2.01
C VAL A 232 6.45 7.27 0.52
N VAL A 233 7.41 6.98 -0.34
CA VAL A 233 7.17 6.90 -1.79
C VAL A 233 7.02 5.44 -2.19
N LEU A 234 5.92 5.10 -2.86
CA LEU A 234 5.72 3.79 -3.46
C LEU A 234 5.95 3.88 -4.96
N ALA A 235 6.87 3.08 -5.48
CA ALA A 235 7.13 2.97 -6.91
C ALA A 235 6.98 1.51 -7.36
N THR A 236 6.00 1.22 -8.21
CA THR A 236 5.89 -0.09 -8.86
C THR A 236 6.87 -0.14 -10.02
N PRO A 237 7.88 -1.03 -9.99
CA PRO A 237 8.93 -1.05 -10.98
C PRO A 237 8.44 -1.37 -12.40
N GLY A 238 9.22 -0.87 -13.36
CA GLY A 238 9.07 -1.14 -14.79
C GLY A 238 10.32 -0.66 -15.52
N TRP A 239 10.28 -0.66 -16.86
CA TRP A 239 11.47 -0.35 -17.68
C TRP A 239 12.02 1.09 -17.49
N GLN A 240 11.18 2.05 -17.08
CA GLN A 240 11.59 3.43 -16.84
C GLN A 240 12.21 3.64 -15.45
N CYS A 241 11.89 2.75 -14.49
CA CYS A 241 12.41 2.80 -13.13
C CYS A 241 12.49 1.36 -12.58
N GLU A 242 13.68 0.79 -12.61
CA GLU A 242 13.96 -0.54 -12.10
C GLU A 242 14.35 -0.49 -10.61
N TYR A 243 14.48 -1.64 -9.95
CA TYR A 243 14.83 -1.70 -8.52
C TYR A 243 16.11 -0.93 -8.15
N PRO A 244 17.21 -0.96 -8.93
CA PRO A 244 18.39 -0.17 -8.60
C PRO A 244 18.14 1.33 -8.59
N ASP A 245 17.25 1.82 -9.47
CA ASP A 245 16.89 3.24 -9.55
C ASP A 245 16.15 3.69 -8.30
N ILE A 246 15.28 2.84 -7.74
CA ILE A 246 14.55 3.11 -6.50
C ILE A 246 15.50 3.42 -5.33
N PHE A 247 16.61 2.69 -5.21
CA PHE A 247 17.60 2.96 -4.16
C PHE A 247 18.30 4.31 -4.36
N THR A 248 18.57 4.67 -5.62
CA THR A 248 19.14 5.97 -5.97
C THR A 248 18.16 7.10 -5.63
N TRP A 249 16.90 6.95 -6.00
CA TRP A 249 15.85 7.90 -5.69
C TRP A 249 15.64 8.07 -4.19
N GLN A 250 15.64 6.99 -3.42
CA GLN A 250 15.51 7.04 -1.96
C GLN A 250 16.57 7.96 -1.33
N GLN A 251 17.81 7.87 -1.78
CA GLN A 251 18.90 8.72 -1.28
C GLN A 251 18.69 10.20 -1.67
N ARG A 252 18.28 10.47 -2.92
CA ARG A 252 18.08 11.83 -3.43
C ARG A 252 16.88 12.53 -2.79
N VAL A 253 15.78 11.81 -2.61
CA VAL A 253 14.52 12.32 -2.07
C VAL A 253 14.55 12.43 -0.54
N GLY A 254 15.37 11.64 0.12
CA GLY A 254 15.49 11.63 1.59
C GLY A 254 14.26 11.05 2.30
N ARG A 255 13.47 10.23 1.59
CA ARG A 255 12.28 9.53 2.13
C ARG A 255 12.40 8.03 1.89
N PRO A 256 11.81 7.19 2.76
CA PRO A 256 11.71 5.76 2.49
C PRO A 256 10.97 5.52 1.17
N PHE A 257 11.49 4.58 0.39
CA PHE A 257 10.80 4.04 -0.78
C PHE A 257 10.34 2.62 -0.49
N THR A 258 9.17 2.28 -0.99
CA THR A 258 8.66 0.92 -1.00
C THR A 258 8.28 0.54 -2.43
N CYS A 259 8.29 -0.75 -2.70
CA CYS A 259 7.85 -1.30 -3.98
C CYS A 259 7.00 -2.55 -3.70
N PRO A 260 6.00 -2.82 -4.53
CA PRO A 260 5.27 -4.06 -4.44
C PRO A 260 6.20 -5.23 -4.74
N LEU A 261 5.82 -6.39 -4.26
CA LEU A 261 6.59 -7.64 -4.23
C LEU A 261 7.43 -7.85 -5.49
N PHE A 262 8.65 -8.38 -5.31
CA PHE A 262 9.49 -8.87 -6.39
C PHE A 262 8.71 -9.87 -7.25
N GLN A 263 8.09 -9.39 -8.31
CA GLN A 263 7.65 -10.26 -9.36
C GLN A 263 8.89 -10.74 -10.10
N LEU A 264 9.40 -11.91 -9.70
CA LEU A 264 10.42 -12.64 -10.44
C LEU A 264 9.81 -13.11 -11.77
N SER A 265 9.46 -12.17 -12.62
CA SER A 265 9.20 -12.47 -14.01
C SER A 265 10.53 -12.87 -14.64
N SER A 266 10.72 -14.19 -14.77
CA SER A 266 11.79 -14.83 -15.56
C SER A 266 13.18 -14.22 -15.38
N GLY A 267 13.96 -14.80 -14.48
CA GLY A 267 15.44 -14.96 -14.38
C GLY A 267 16.43 -14.08 -15.12
N LYS A 268 16.07 -12.98 -15.74
CA LYS A 268 16.97 -12.15 -16.53
C LYS A 268 17.32 -10.78 -15.94
N HIS A 269 16.62 -10.33 -14.90
CA HIS A 269 16.76 -8.95 -14.41
C HIS A 269 17.46 -8.77 -13.05
N LEU A 270 17.86 -9.86 -12.37
CA LEU A 270 18.61 -9.78 -11.12
C LEU A 270 20.13 -10.00 -11.27
N VAL A 271 20.63 -10.13 -12.49
CA VAL A 271 22.09 -10.15 -12.72
C VAL A 271 22.55 -8.72 -12.96
N GLY A 272 23.17 -8.14 -11.95
CA GLY A 272 23.63 -6.78 -11.90
C GLY A 272 24.37 -6.31 -13.15
N ARG A 273 24.03 -5.13 -13.63
CA ARG A 273 24.95 -4.28 -14.36
C ARG A 273 26.01 -3.77 -13.37
N THR A 274 27.00 -4.60 -13.06
CA THR A 274 28.27 -4.07 -12.61
C THR A 274 28.95 -3.48 -13.85
N SER A 275 29.13 -2.19 -13.88
CA SER A 275 30.01 -1.51 -14.81
C SER A 275 31.46 -1.91 -14.49
N GLY A 276 31.90 -3.04 -15.06
CA GLY A 276 33.27 -3.54 -14.98
C GLY A 276 33.49 -4.56 -16.10
N PRO A 277 34.71 -4.67 -16.65
CA PRO A 277 35.01 -5.54 -17.78
C PRO A 277 34.73 -7.00 -17.40
N ARG A 278 33.92 -7.69 -18.19
CA ARG A 278 33.61 -9.11 -18.00
C ARG A 278 34.86 -9.95 -18.13
N SER A 279 35.36 -10.48 -17.02
CA SER A 279 36.23 -11.64 -17.07
C SER A 279 35.39 -12.89 -17.33
N ARG A 280 35.69 -13.60 -18.40
CA ARG A 280 35.09 -14.91 -18.72
C ARG A 280 35.54 -15.92 -17.66
N HIS A 281 34.61 -16.76 -17.19
CA HIS A 281 34.74 -17.90 -16.30
C HIS A 281 34.46 -17.66 -14.81
N ALA A 282 33.23 -17.87 -14.42
CA ALA A 282 32.88 -18.50 -13.15
C ALA A 282 31.63 -19.41 -13.36
N PRO A 283 31.61 -20.65 -12.83
CA PRO A 283 30.52 -21.58 -13.02
C PRO A 283 29.29 -21.16 -12.19
N SER A 284 28.10 -21.35 -12.74
CA SER A 284 26.80 -21.12 -12.09
C SER A 284 26.65 -22.00 -10.85
N PRO A 285 26.34 -21.46 -9.68
CA PRO A 285 25.91 -22.25 -8.53
C PRO A 285 24.38 -22.27 -8.48
N CYS A 286 23.75 -23.10 -9.27
CA CYS A 286 22.37 -23.54 -9.06
C CYS A 286 22.00 -24.68 -10.02
N SER A 287 22.62 -25.84 -9.76
CA SER A 287 22.13 -27.10 -10.29
C SER A 287 22.17 -28.15 -9.16
N SER A 288 21.19 -28.10 -8.28
CA SER A 288 20.72 -29.24 -7.46
C SER A 288 19.70 -28.81 -6.43
N LEU A 289 18.47 -28.57 -6.83
CA LEU A 289 17.29 -28.73 -5.98
C LEU A 289 16.16 -29.25 -6.87
N SER A 290 16.09 -30.57 -6.96
CA SER A 290 14.91 -31.27 -7.51
C SER A 290 13.74 -31.10 -6.54
N PRO A 291 12.54 -30.75 -7.02
CA PRO A 291 11.37 -30.70 -6.15
C PRO A 291 10.91 -32.11 -5.83
N THR A 292 11.03 -32.56 -4.58
CA THR A 292 10.32 -33.75 -4.07
C THR A 292 8.82 -33.42 -4.05
N ARG A 293 8.09 -34.12 -4.92
CA ARG A 293 6.63 -34.18 -4.88
C ARG A 293 6.18 -34.87 -3.58
N THR A 294 5.58 -34.11 -2.67
CA THR A 294 4.73 -34.71 -1.63
C THR A 294 3.28 -34.66 -2.11
N THR A 295 2.77 -35.83 -2.51
CA THR A 295 1.35 -36.06 -2.73
C THR A 295 0.65 -36.20 -1.38
N SER A 296 -0.09 -35.19 -0.95
CA SER A 296 -1.06 -35.34 0.14
C SER A 296 -2.41 -35.76 -0.44
N THR A 297 -2.77 -37.04 -0.27
CA THR A 297 -4.11 -37.55 -0.53
C THR A 297 -5.06 -37.11 0.59
N TRP A 298 -6.01 -36.26 0.26
CA TRP A 298 -7.17 -36.02 1.11
C TRP A 298 -8.22 -37.10 0.86
N GLY A 299 -8.39 -37.97 1.86
CA GLY A 299 -9.46 -38.97 1.86
C GLY A 299 -10.82 -38.27 2.05
N ARG A 300 -11.72 -38.47 1.09
CA ARG A 300 -13.15 -38.18 1.26
C ARG A 300 -13.78 -39.30 2.09
N SER A 301 -14.25 -39.00 3.28
CA SER A 301 -15.18 -39.84 4.03
C SER A 301 -16.60 -39.40 3.70
N SER A 302 -17.36 -40.27 3.06
CA SER A 302 -18.81 -40.12 2.87
C SER A 302 -19.54 -40.53 4.16
N PRO A 303 -20.61 -39.88 4.57
CA PRO A 303 -21.47 -40.41 5.62
C PRO A 303 -22.48 -41.36 5.03
N SER A 304 -22.56 -42.57 5.56
CA SER A 304 -23.63 -43.55 5.33
C SER A 304 -24.70 -43.41 6.40
N SER A 305 -25.96 -43.47 5.92
CA SER A 305 -27.27 -43.66 6.58
C SER A 305 -27.72 -42.58 7.52
#